data_3718835e5fd6336503896a73d5821a66
#
_entry.id   3718835e5fd6336503896a73d5821a66
#
_cell.length_a   1.000
_cell.length_b   1.000
_cell.length_c   1.000
_cell.angle_alpha   90.00
_cell.angle_beta   90.00
_cell.angle_gamma   90.00
#
_symmetry.space_group_name_H-M   'P 1'
#
loop_
_entity.id
_entity.type
_entity.pdbx_description
1 polymer ?
#
loop_
_entity_poly.entity_id
_entity_poly.type
_entity_poly.pdbx_seq_one_letter_code
_entity_poly.pdbx_strand_id
1 'polypeptide(L)'
;MRNNPEKFPSGYFFTLKPSEKQYVVENFHRMENLKKSTVEPKAFTEKGLYMLATVLKSPRATATTLAIIESFAHLRELSRNLNILSTETDEGKQKTLTQRSSELLHELLSVEEMEDTTETESSIELNLYALKMKRTVKKIKKG
;
A
#
# COMPACT_ATOMS: atom_id res chain seq x y z
N MET A 1 14.71 -16.80 3.96
CA MET A 1 15.08 -16.52 5.35
C MET A 1 16.44 -17.13 5.68
N ARG A 2 16.63 -18.45 5.55
CA ARG A 2 17.88 -19.12 5.90
C ARG A 2 19.10 -18.54 5.17
N ASN A 3 18.92 -18.10 3.93
CA ASN A 3 19.99 -17.58 3.06
C ASN A 3 20.07 -16.04 3.03
N ASN A 4 19.19 -15.33 3.69
CA ASN A 4 19.14 -13.86 3.74
C ASN A 4 18.56 -13.39 5.08
N PRO A 5 19.18 -13.73 6.22
CA PRO A 5 18.64 -13.38 7.52
C PRO A 5 18.56 -11.86 7.76
N GLU A 6 19.50 -11.12 7.18
CA GLU A 6 19.60 -9.66 7.28
C GLU A 6 18.43 -8.92 6.59
N LYS A 7 17.78 -9.56 5.61
CA LYS A 7 16.64 -8.98 4.89
C LYS A 7 15.31 -9.10 5.65
N PHE A 8 15.26 -9.93 6.68
CA PHE A 8 14.05 -10.18 7.44
C PHE A 8 14.24 -9.86 8.92
N PRO A 9 14.40 -8.59 9.28
CA PRO A 9 14.50 -8.18 10.68
C PRO A 9 13.19 -8.43 11.45
N SER A 10 13.22 -8.19 12.76
CA SER A 10 12.04 -8.28 13.61
C SER A 10 10.88 -7.44 13.06
N GLY A 11 9.67 -8.00 13.04
CA GLY A 11 8.47 -7.35 12.50
C GLY A 11 8.19 -7.64 11.02
N TYR A 12 9.05 -8.38 10.31
CA TYR A 12 8.80 -8.81 8.92
C TYR A 12 8.11 -10.17 8.85
N PHE A 13 8.19 -10.94 9.90
CA PHE A 13 7.48 -12.21 10.05
C PHE A 13 7.25 -12.52 11.53
N PHE A 14 6.33 -13.42 11.79
CA PHE A 14 6.07 -13.96 13.13
C PHE A 14 5.76 -15.44 13.04
N THR A 15 5.93 -16.13 14.16
CA THR A 15 5.58 -17.55 14.28
C THR A 15 4.12 -17.65 14.69
N LEU A 16 3.34 -18.48 14.00
CA LEU A 16 1.94 -18.72 14.34
C LEU A 16 1.84 -19.49 15.64
N LYS A 17 0.99 -19.01 16.55
CA LYS A 17 0.59 -19.75 17.75
C LYS A 17 -0.22 -20.99 17.36
N PRO A 18 -0.30 -22.01 18.23
CA PRO A 18 -1.08 -23.21 17.94
C PRO A 18 -2.54 -22.94 17.54
N SER A 19 -3.20 -21.98 18.19
CA SER A 19 -4.58 -21.57 17.86
C SER A 19 -4.69 -20.91 16.50
N GLU A 20 -3.73 -20.07 16.12
CA GLU A 20 -3.67 -19.41 14.82
C GLU A 20 -3.37 -20.44 13.71
N LYS A 21 -2.47 -21.39 13.97
CA LYS A 21 -2.19 -22.49 13.06
C LYS A 21 -3.46 -23.31 12.81
N GLN A 22 -4.22 -23.64 13.86
CA GLN A 22 -5.47 -24.38 13.75
C GLN A 22 -6.48 -23.59 12.90
N TYR A 23 -6.67 -22.31 13.18
CA TYR A 23 -7.55 -21.43 12.39
C TYR A 23 -7.20 -21.43 10.90
N VAL A 24 -5.90 -21.32 10.56
CA VAL A 24 -5.45 -21.35 9.16
C VAL A 24 -5.75 -22.68 8.51
N VAL A 25 -5.52 -23.80 9.19
CA VAL A 25 -5.80 -25.15 8.65
C VAL A 25 -7.30 -25.37 8.43
N GLU A 26 -8.14 -24.87 9.33
CA GLU A 26 -9.59 -25.03 9.24
C GLU A 26 -10.24 -24.19 8.14
N ASN A 27 -9.70 -22.99 7.90
CA ASN A 27 -10.30 -22.04 6.97
C ASN A 27 -9.65 -22.03 5.58
N PHE A 28 -8.47 -22.62 5.40
CA PHE A 28 -7.73 -22.61 4.15
C PHE A 28 -7.34 -24.02 3.71
N HIS A 29 -8.16 -24.67 2.87
CA HIS A 29 -7.94 -26.04 2.38
C HIS A 29 -6.54 -26.30 1.80
N ARG A 30 -5.92 -25.28 1.18
CA ARG A 30 -4.55 -25.40 0.65
C ARG A 30 -3.49 -25.54 1.73
N MET A 31 -3.84 -25.30 3.00
CA MET A 31 -2.92 -25.32 4.15
C MET A 31 -3.06 -26.58 5.03
N GLU A 32 -3.81 -27.59 4.58
CA GLU A 32 -3.99 -28.86 5.30
C GLU A 32 -2.66 -29.54 5.65
N ASN A 33 -1.64 -29.38 4.79
CA ASN A 33 -0.31 -29.91 5.04
C ASN A 33 0.35 -29.36 6.32
N LEU A 34 -0.06 -28.18 6.78
CA LEU A 34 0.42 -27.60 8.03
C LEU A 34 -0.05 -28.41 9.26
N LYS A 35 -1.17 -29.14 9.15
CA LYS A 35 -1.69 -29.99 10.23
C LYS A 35 -0.66 -31.04 10.66
N LYS A 36 0.05 -31.61 9.69
CA LYS A 36 1.05 -32.67 9.90
C LYS A 36 2.48 -32.12 10.14
N SER A 37 2.67 -30.82 10.02
CA SER A 37 3.99 -30.21 10.19
C SER A 37 4.37 -30.10 11.66
N THR A 38 5.52 -30.66 12.02
CA THR A 38 6.15 -30.50 13.34
C THR A 38 6.90 -29.16 13.47
N VAL A 39 7.12 -28.48 12.35
CA VAL A 39 7.77 -27.17 12.32
C VAL A 39 6.74 -26.09 12.57
N GLU A 40 7.03 -25.16 13.46
CA GLU A 40 6.20 -23.98 13.69
C GLU A 40 6.10 -23.13 12.42
N PRO A 41 4.89 -22.93 11.88
CA PRO A 41 4.72 -22.15 10.67
C PRO A 41 4.96 -20.68 10.95
N LYS A 42 5.56 -19.99 9.95
CA LYS A 42 5.80 -18.56 9.99
C LYS A 42 4.88 -17.86 9.01
N ALA A 43 4.29 -16.76 9.46
CA ALA A 43 3.54 -15.85 8.62
C ALA A 43 4.36 -14.57 8.37
N PHE A 44 4.23 -14.00 7.17
CA PHE A 44 4.84 -12.73 6.83
C PHE A 44 3.88 -11.59 7.14
N THR A 45 4.40 -10.50 7.64
CA THR A 45 3.69 -9.22 7.63
C THR A 45 3.70 -8.66 6.20
N GLU A 46 2.94 -7.61 5.94
CA GLU A 46 2.95 -6.90 4.66
C GLU A 46 4.38 -6.49 4.25
N LYS A 47 5.12 -5.88 5.16
CA LYS A 47 6.55 -5.55 4.92
C LYS A 47 7.40 -6.78 4.61
N GLY A 48 7.08 -7.89 5.24
CA GLY A 48 7.74 -9.16 4.98
C GLY A 48 7.44 -9.71 3.59
N LEU A 49 6.20 -9.55 3.10
CA LEU A 49 5.81 -9.93 1.73
C LEU A 49 6.54 -9.08 0.69
N TYR A 50 6.62 -7.77 0.88
CA TYR A 50 7.37 -6.89 -0.01
C TYR A 50 8.86 -7.27 -0.06
N MET A 51 9.47 -7.52 1.09
CA MET A 51 10.85 -8.00 1.15
C MET A 51 11.02 -9.38 0.48
N LEU A 52 10.06 -10.28 0.66
CA LEU A 52 10.08 -11.60 0.04
C LEU A 52 10.06 -11.49 -1.50
N ALA A 53 9.26 -10.58 -2.05
CA ALA A 53 9.23 -10.31 -3.49
C ALA A 53 10.60 -9.93 -4.03
N THR A 54 11.40 -9.14 -3.30
CA THR A 54 12.76 -8.75 -3.72
C THR A 54 13.79 -9.89 -3.66
N VAL A 55 13.48 -10.96 -2.96
CA VAL A 55 14.39 -12.12 -2.79
C VAL A 55 14.06 -13.25 -3.74
N LEU A 56 12.78 -13.41 -4.08
CA LEU A 56 12.33 -14.48 -4.97
C LEU A 56 12.69 -14.17 -6.42
N LYS A 57 13.15 -15.23 -7.12
CA LYS A 57 13.52 -15.16 -8.55
C LYS A 57 12.41 -15.76 -9.41
N SER A 58 11.24 -15.16 -9.41
CA SER A 58 10.13 -15.57 -10.26
C SER A 58 9.57 -14.39 -11.04
N PRO A 59 8.98 -14.58 -12.24
CA PRO A 59 8.38 -13.49 -13.00
C PRO A 59 7.35 -12.70 -12.17
N ARG A 60 6.53 -13.39 -11.38
CA ARG A 60 5.54 -12.75 -10.49
C ARG A 60 6.19 -11.90 -9.40
N ALA A 61 7.24 -12.41 -8.76
CA ALA A 61 7.97 -11.66 -7.74
C ALA A 61 8.68 -10.45 -8.34
N THR A 62 9.24 -10.58 -9.54
CA THR A 62 9.85 -9.46 -10.27
C THR A 62 8.81 -8.39 -10.59
N ALA A 63 7.64 -8.76 -11.10
CA ALA A 63 6.54 -7.82 -11.38
C ALA A 63 6.10 -7.09 -10.10
N THR A 64 5.93 -7.82 -8.99
CA THR A 64 5.60 -7.22 -7.69
C THR A 64 6.69 -6.23 -7.23
N THR A 65 7.96 -6.59 -7.38
CA THR A 65 9.08 -5.70 -7.01
C THR A 65 9.07 -4.42 -7.84
N LEU A 66 8.82 -4.51 -9.14
CA LEU A 66 8.71 -3.34 -10.02
C LEU A 66 7.53 -2.46 -9.62
N ALA A 67 6.36 -3.04 -9.34
CA ALA A 67 5.19 -2.29 -8.88
C ALA A 67 5.47 -1.54 -7.57
N ILE A 68 6.18 -2.15 -6.61
CA ILE A 68 6.60 -1.49 -5.36
C ILE A 68 7.51 -0.29 -5.65
N ILE A 69 8.47 -0.44 -6.57
CA ILE A 69 9.40 0.63 -6.93
C ILE A 69 8.65 1.80 -7.58
N GLU A 70 7.73 1.51 -8.50
CA GLU A 70 6.92 2.54 -9.18
C GLU A 70 5.99 3.25 -8.20
N SER A 71 5.30 2.51 -7.32
CA SER A 71 4.47 3.11 -6.27
C SER A 71 5.28 4.05 -5.36
N PHE A 72 6.52 3.67 -5.02
CA PHE A 72 7.39 4.53 -4.23
C PHE A 72 7.83 5.79 -5.00
N ALA A 73 8.06 5.68 -6.31
CA ALA A 73 8.37 6.83 -7.16
C ALA A 73 7.18 7.80 -7.25
N HIS A 74 5.95 7.28 -7.42
CA HIS A 74 4.71 8.08 -7.43
C HIS A 74 4.48 8.78 -6.07
N LEU A 75 4.67 8.07 -4.95
CA LEU A 75 4.59 8.68 -3.62
C LEU A 75 5.57 9.84 -3.44
N ARG A 76 6.79 9.69 -3.96
CA ARG A 76 7.82 10.72 -3.89
C ARG A 76 7.48 11.93 -4.76
N GLU A 77 6.93 11.72 -5.96
CA GLU A 77 6.45 12.77 -6.84
C GLU A 77 5.27 13.51 -6.20
N LEU A 78 4.28 12.76 -5.67
CA LEU A 78 3.13 13.32 -4.96
C LEU A 78 3.57 14.21 -3.78
N SER A 79 4.48 13.71 -2.94
CA SER A 79 5.03 14.48 -1.81
C SER A 79 5.67 15.79 -2.27
N ARG A 80 6.42 15.76 -3.38
CA ARG A 80 7.04 16.96 -3.96
C ARG A 80 5.98 17.94 -4.46
N ASN A 81 4.98 17.45 -5.19
CA ASN A 81 3.89 18.28 -5.71
C ASN A 81 3.10 18.96 -4.60
N LEU A 82 2.81 18.24 -3.50
CA LEU A 82 2.13 18.78 -2.33
C LEU A 82 2.96 19.87 -1.63
N ASN A 83 4.28 19.69 -1.53
CA ASN A 83 5.17 20.70 -0.97
C ASN A 83 5.19 21.97 -1.82
N ILE A 84 5.25 21.85 -3.16
CA ILE A 84 5.20 23.01 -4.07
C ILE A 84 3.84 23.70 -3.98
N LEU A 85 2.72 22.93 -3.97
CA LEU A 85 1.37 23.46 -3.82
C LEU A 85 1.18 24.30 -2.56
N SER A 86 1.90 23.98 -1.49
CA SER A 86 1.80 24.71 -0.22
C SER A 86 2.29 26.15 -0.30
N THR A 87 3.19 26.45 -1.24
CA THR A 87 3.87 27.74 -1.39
C THR A 87 3.57 28.43 -2.73
N GLU A 88 3.03 27.72 -3.73
CA GLU A 88 2.73 28.26 -5.05
C GLU A 88 1.55 29.23 -4.99
N THR A 89 1.70 30.37 -5.66
CA THR A 89 0.70 31.43 -5.72
C THR A 89 0.05 31.56 -7.12
N ASP A 90 0.70 31.00 -8.17
CA ASP A 90 0.17 31.00 -9.51
C ASP A 90 -0.97 29.98 -9.65
N GLU A 91 -2.17 30.45 -9.98
CA GLU A 91 -3.38 29.61 -10.09
C GLU A 91 -3.26 28.55 -11.19
N GLY A 92 -2.60 28.87 -12.31
CA GLY A 92 -2.38 27.93 -13.42
C GLY A 92 -1.50 26.76 -13.00
N LYS A 93 -0.40 27.04 -12.31
CA LYS A 93 0.49 26.02 -11.76
C LYS A 93 -0.18 25.22 -10.65
N GLN A 94 -0.92 25.88 -9.76
CA GLN A 94 -1.68 25.18 -8.71
C GLN A 94 -2.64 24.15 -9.32
N LYS A 95 -3.38 24.54 -10.38
CA LYS A 95 -4.31 23.64 -11.07
C LYS A 95 -3.59 22.44 -11.68
N THR A 96 -2.48 22.66 -12.38
CA THR A 96 -1.69 21.58 -13.00
C THR A 96 -1.13 20.63 -11.97
N LEU A 97 -0.55 21.15 -10.88
CA LEU A 97 -0.01 20.32 -9.79
C LEU A 97 -1.10 19.54 -9.06
N THR A 98 -2.28 20.15 -8.87
CA THR A 98 -3.43 19.47 -8.25
C THR A 98 -3.93 18.33 -9.13
N GLN A 99 -4.05 18.55 -10.44
CA GLN A 99 -4.47 17.52 -11.39
C GLN A 99 -3.46 16.36 -11.38
N ARG A 100 -2.17 16.65 -11.51
CA ARG A 100 -1.12 15.63 -11.50
C ARG A 100 -1.09 14.85 -10.17
N SER A 101 -1.30 15.52 -9.04
CA SER A 101 -1.39 14.86 -7.73
C SER A 101 -2.61 13.95 -7.63
N SER A 102 -3.74 14.32 -8.24
CA SER A 102 -4.94 13.48 -8.30
C SER A 102 -4.73 12.24 -9.15
N GLU A 103 -4.06 12.38 -10.30
CA GLU A 103 -3.69 11.25 -11.17
C GLU A 103 -2.78 10.26 -10.43
N LEU A 104 -1.73 10.74 -9.77
CA LEU A 104 -0.83 9.91 -8.98
C LEU A 104 -1.54 9.17 -7.84
N LEU A 105 -2.48 9.84 -7.16
CA LEU A 105 -3.30 9.19 -6.14
C LEU A 105 -4.17 8.09 -6.73
N HIS A 106 -4.78 8.32 -7.88
CA HIS A 106 -5.58 7.32 -8.57
C HIS A 106 -4.74 6.11 -8.97
N GLU A 107 -3.56 6.33 -9.55
CA GLU A 107 -2.61 5.28 -9.92
C GLU A 107 -2.18 4.45 -8.69
N LEU A 108 -1.89 5.09 -7.56
CA LEU A 108 -1.49 4.42 -6.31
C LEU A 108 -2.62 3.57 -5.72
N LEU A 109 -3.86 4.04 -5.80
CA LEU A 109 -5.01 3.35 -5.23
C LEU A 109 -5.52 2.22 -6.13
N SER A 110 -5.43 2.36 -7.45
CA SER A 110 -5.81 1.30 -8.38
C SER A 110 -4.91 0.06 -8.30
N VAL A 111 -3.71 0.18 -7.74
CA VAL A 111 -2.85 -0.98 -7.44
C VAL A 111 -3.43 -1.85 -6.31
N GLU A 112 -4.18 -1.26 -5.38
CA GLU A 112 -4.85 -2.01 -4.28
C GLU A 112 -6.10 -2.75 -4.77
N GLU A 113 -6.79 -2.26 -5.80
CA GLU A 113 -8.04 -2.84 -6.30
C GLU A 113 -7.90 -4.17 -7.04
N MET A 114 -6.71 -4.67 -7.28
CA MET A 114 -6.52 -6.01 -7.85
C MET A 114 -6.92 -7.15 -6.88
N GLU A 115 -7.32 -6.86 -5.65
CA GLU A 115 -7.75 -7.90 -4.69
C GLU A 115 -9.09 -7.67 -3.97
N ASP A 116 -9.70 -6.45 -3.90
CA ASP A 116 -11.03 -6.29 -3.26
C ASP A 116 -11.85 -5.09 -3.77
N THR A 117 -12.92 -5.45 -4.44
CA THR A 117 -14.27 -4.84 -4.58
C THR A 117 -14.58 -3.36 -4.23
N THR A 118 -15.01 -2.64 -5.25
CA THR A 118 -16.19 -1.72 -5.46
C THR A 118 -16.58 -0.68 -4.39
N GLU A 119 -16.19 -0.74 -3.14
CA GLU A 119 -16.64 0.22 -2.12
C GLU A 119 -15.65 1.36 -1.82
N THR A 120 -14.40 1.22 -2.27
CA THR A 120 -13.31 2.13 -1.90
C THR A 120 -13.29 3.41 -2.74
N GLU A 121 -13.67 3.36 -4.02
CA GLU A 121 -13.67 4.54 -4.91
C GLU A 121 -14.59 5.64 -4.42
N SER A 122 -15.81 5.30 -4.00
CA SER A 122 -16.79 6.29 -3.54
C SER A 122 -16.40 6.97 -2.22
N SER A 123 -15.68 6.29 -1.34
CA SER A 123 -15.22 6.85 -0.06
C SER A 123 -14.03 7.80 -0.22
N ILE A 124 -13.19 7.59 -1.22
CA ILE A 124 -12.04 8.45 -1.50
C ILE A 124 -12.47 9.72 -2.22
N GLU A 125 -13.36 9.64 -3.20
CA GLU A 125 -13.95 10.82 -3.84
C GLU A 125 -14.70 11.70 -2.85
N LEU A 126 -15.46 11.11 -1.93
CA LEU A 126 -16.16 11.81 -0.84
C LEU A 126 -15.18 12.52 0.10
N ASN A 127 -14.05 11.90 0.45
CA ASN A 127 -13.03 12.51 1.31
C ASN A 127 -12.28 13.65 0.62
N LEU A 128 -11.96 13.53 -0.67
CA LEU A 128 -11.37 14.62 -1.46
C LEU A 128 -12.34 15.78 -1.63
N TYR A 129 -13.63 15.50 -1.86
CA TYR A 129 -14.67 16.51 -1.95
C TYR A 129 -14.88 17.24 -0.61
N ALA A 130 -14.86 16.52 0.51
CA ALA A 130 -14.95 17.08 1.85
C ALA A 130 -13.73 17.97 2.21
N LEU A 131 -12.52 17.59 1.76
CA LEU A 131 -11.30 18.40 1.89
C LEU A 131 -11.40 19.70 1.07
N LYS A 132 -11.93 19.63 -0.16
CA LYS A 132 -12.14 20.77 -1.04
C LYS A 132 -13.18 21.73 -0.46
N MET A 133 -14.27 21.22 0.08
CA MET A 133 -15.30 22.00 0.77
C MET A 133 -14.76 22.69 2.03
N LYS A 134 -13.98 22.04 2.87
CA LYS A 134 -13.34 22.65 4.04
C LYS A 134 -12.41 23.81 3.68
N ARG A 135 -11.71 23.73 2.55
CA ARG A 135 -10.80 24.78 2.08
C ARG A 135 -11.57 25.98 1.55
N THR A 136 -12.69 25.77 0.86
CA THR A 136 -13.58 26.82 0.35
C THR A 136 -14.24 27.59 1.50
N VAL A 137 -14.73 26.89 2.51
CA VAL A 137 -15.36 27.52 3.69
C VAL A 137 -14.34 28.34 4.52
N LYS A 138 -13.06 27.92 4.60
CA LYS A 138 -12.02 28.73 5.25
C LYS A 138 -11.66 30.01 4.48
N LYS A 139 -11.76 30.01 3.13
CA LYS A 139 -11.55 31.23 2.32
C LYS A 139 -12.69 32.24 2.52
N ILE A 140 -13.93 31.77 2.67
CA ILE A 140 -15.10 32.64 2.87
C ILE A 140 -15.12 33.29 4.27
N LYS A 141 -14.54 32.63 5.28
CA LYS A 141 -14.43 33.21 6.65
C LYS A 141 -13.30 34.22 6.85
N LYS A 142 -12.44 34.43 5.86
CA LYS A 142 -11.35 35.41 5.88
C LYS A 142 -11.56 36.63 4.97
N GLY A 143 -12.74 36.72 4.36
CA GLY A 143 -13.18 37.88 3.58
C GLY A 143 -13.95 38.89 4.41
#